data_50afeaa5794ad05ce8708778c0d9338b
#
_entry.id   50afeaa5794ad05ce8708778c0d9338b
#
_cell.length_a   1.000
_cell.length_b   1.000
_cell.length_c   1.000
_cell.angle_alpha   90.00
_cell.angle_beta   90.00
_cell.angle_gamma   90.00
#
_symmetry.space_group_name_H-M   'P 1'
#
loop_
_entity.id
_entity.type
_entity.pdbx_description
1 polymer ?
#
loop_
_entity_poly.entity_id
_entity_poly.type
_entity_poly.pdbx_seq_one_letter_code
_entity_poly.pdbx_strand_id
1 'polypeptide(L)'
;RHTLRIYRSAVSYLIQVYAESWEELSQIDNAKKRFNAAEHLVHETKKNRARYDFDLHFPKMPSYLRRAAIQHALGSVASYETRLDLWKNGLLTGKSKLVSENHAMPVFYRDVMYREAESQEDAAYLKLYDGHDWKWFRVKLLHTDMEYLRKNWVGEKASAPTLEKRHHKYFLRFSYTEEVSLTKTDIKEQTICSVDLGINTDAVCTIMQADGTVLGRKFIDFPSDKDRLHHALGRIRRFQRQHGSGQTQSRWAYAKRLNMELARKTAAAITAYAAENHADVIVFEYLEMQGKISGNKKQRLHLWRKRDI
;
A
#
# COMPACT_ATOMS: atom_id res chain seq x y z
N ARG A 1 6.54 -19.67 -2.24
CA ARG A 1 7.76 -19.16 -1.59
C ARG A 1 8.85 -18.88 -2.64
N HIS A 2 9.18 -19.84 -3.49
CA HIS A 2 10.24 -19.71 -4.52
C HIS A 2 9.96 -18.57 -5.49
N THR A 3 8.74 -18.42 -5.96
CA THR A 3 8.32 -17.34 -6.87
C THR A 3 8.59 -15.94 -6.29
N LEU A 4 8.22 -15.70 -5.01
CA LEU A 4 8.50 -14.42 -4.35
C LEU A 4 10.00 -14.19 -4.19
N ARG A 5 10.77 -15.22 -3.85
CA ARG A 5 12.22 -15.10 -3.67
C ARG A 5 12.90 -14.75 -4.97
N ILE A 6 12.63 -15.51 -6.06
CA ILE A 6 13.25 -15.25 -7.35
C ILE A 6 12.86 -13.88 -7.91
N TYR A 7 11.60 -13.47 -7.76
CA TYR A 7 11.16 -12.16 -8.18
C TYR A 7 11.87 -11.02 -7.44
N ARG A 8 11.96 -11.11 -6.11
CA ARG A 8 12.66 -10.11 -5.30
C ARG A 8 14.15 -10.05 -5.59
N SER A 9 14.79 -11.21 -5.79
CA SER A 9 16.19 -11.27 -6.22
C SER A 9 16.38 -10.60 -7.59
N ALA A 10 15.48 -10.83 -8.54
CA ALA A 10 15.49 -10.19 -9.84
C ALA A 10 15.32 -8.66 -9.73
N VAL A 11 14.37 -8.18 -8.92
CA VAL A 11 14.21 -6.74 -8.67
C VAL A 11 15.43 -6.13 -8.03
N SER A 12 16.05 -6.80 -7.03
CA SER A 12 17.27 -6.32 -6.37
C SER A 12 18.45 -6.22 -7.35
N TYR A 13 18.62 -7.21 -8.21
CA TYR A 13 19.63 -7.19 -9.27
C TYR A 13 19.39 -6.01 -10.24
N LEU A 14 18.16 -5.84 -10.70
CA LEU A 14 17.81 -4.76 -11.62
C LEU A 14 17.96 -3.36 -10.99
N ILE A 15 17.72 -3.21 -9.69
CA ILE A 15 17.97 -1.96 -8.98
C ILE A 15 19.45 -1.57 -9.06
N GLN A 16 20.36 -2.52 -8.90
CA GLN A 16 21.80 -2.27 -9.01
C GLN A 16 22.17 -1.86 -10.45
N VAL A 17 21.75 -2.66 -11.44
CA VAL A 17 21.97 -2.38 -12.86
C VAL A 17 21.49 -1.00 -13.26
N TYR A 18 20.28 -0.62 -12.85
CA TYR A 18 19.70 0.67 -13.24
C TYR A 18 20.24 1.84 -12.43
N ALA A 19 20.72 1.62 -11.21
CA ALA A 19 21.46 2.65 -10.49
C ALA A 19 22.79 2.99 -11.17
N GLU A 20 23.53 1.96 -11.64
CA GLU A 20 24.75 2.14 -12.42
C GLU A 20 24.53 2.82 -13.78
N SER A 21 23.39 2.56 -14.41
CA SER A 21 23.04 3.11 -15.74
C SER A 21 22.08 4.32 -15.65
N TRP A 22 21.88 4.89 -14.46
CA TRP A 22 20.83 5.89 -14.27
C TRP A 22 21.08 7.19 -15.02
N GLU A 23 22.33 7.62 -15.13
CA GLU A 23 22.71 8.81 -15.89
C GLU A 23 22.25 8.72 -17.36
N GLU A 24 22.43 7.56 -17.98
CA GLU A 24 21.97 7.28 -19.35
C GLU A 24 20.43 7.17 -19.44
N LEU A 25 19.80 6.43 -18.50
CA LEU A 25 18.37 6.21 -18.52
C LEU A 25 17.54 7.44 -18.17
N SER A 26 18.05 8.31 -17.31
CA SER A 26 17.34 9.53 -16.86
C SER A 26 17.17 10.56 -17.95
N GLN A 27 18.07 10.60 -18.95
CA GLN A 27 18.01 11.50 -20.10
C GLN A 27 16.88 11.17 -21.08
N ILE A 28 16.26 10.00 -20.95
CA ILE A 28 15.15 9.59 -21.81
C ILE A 28 13.84 10.07 -21.19
N ASP A 29 13.26 11.17 -21.68
CA ASP A 29 12.03 11.75 -21.14
C ASP A 29 10.80 10.83 -21.23
N ASN A 30 10.66 10.10 -22.34
CA ASN A 30 9.53 9.24 -22.59
C ASN A 30 9.62 7.95 -21.78
N ALA A 31 8.68 7.72 -20.85
CA ALA A 31 8.65 6.55 -19.97
C ALA A 31 8.69 5.21 -20.72
N LYS A 32 8.00 5.09 -21.86
CA LYS A 32 7.99 3.86 -22.68
C LYS A 32 9.35 3.64 -23.34
N LYS A 33 10.00 4.70 -23.85
CA LYS A 33 11.35 4.59 -24.42
C LYS A 33 12.37 4.26 -23.35
N ARG A 34 12.29 4.88 -22.18
CA ARG A 34 13.14 4.57 -21.02
C ARG A 34 12.99 3.12 -20.57
N PHE A 35 11.76 2.62 -20.49
CA PHE A 35 11.49 1.23 -20.19
C PHE A 35 12.12 0.26 -21.22
N ASN A 36 11.97 0.54 -22.51
CA ASN A 36 12.56 -0.27 -23.57
C ASN A 36 14.09 -0.23 -23.52
N ALA A 37 14.70 0.92 -23.30
CA ALA A 37 16.15 1.02 -23.11
C ALA A 37 16.62 0.19 -21.91
N ALA A 38 15.92 0.26 -20.78
CA ALA A 38 16.22 -0.55 -19.61
C ALA A 38 16.06 -2.06 -19.88
N GLU A 39 15.04 -2.48 -20.63
CA GLU A 39 14.87 -3.89 -21.03
C GLU A 39 16.02 -4.35 -21.95
N HIS A 40 16.49 -3.50 -22.87
CA HIS A 40 17.62 -3.80 -23.76
C HIS A 40 18.96 -4.00 -23.02
N LEU A 41 19.16 -3.35 -21.88
CA LEU A 41 20.37 -3.53 -21.07
C LEU A 41 20.48 -4.95 -20.49
N VAL A 42 19.35 -5.63 -20.24
CA VAL A 42 19.29 -6.87 -19.46
C VAL A 42 18.70 -8.06 -20.18
N HIS A 43 18.08 -7.86 -21.33
CA HIS A 43 17.42 -8.93 -22.08
C HIS A 43 18.07 -9.14 -23.45
N GLU A 44 18.60 -10.34 -23.66
CA GLU A 44 19.21 -10.73 -24.92
C GLU A 44 18.16 -11.20 -25.93
N THR A 45 18.28 -10.72 -27.15
CA THR A 45 17.46 -11.15 -28.28
C THR A 45 18.35 -11.33 -29.52
N LYS A 46 17.81 -11.93 -30.59
CA LYS A 46 18.54 -12.05 -31.87
C LYS A 46 19.04 -10.72 -32.44
N LYS A 47 18.43 -9.59 -32.05
CA LYS A 47 18.74 -8.25 -32.53
C LYS A 47 19.39 -7.35 -31.47
N ASN A 48 19.46 -7.79 -30.23
CA ASN A 48 19.99 -7.02 -29.11
C ASN A 48 20.89 -7.90 -28.25
N ARG A 49 22.14 -7.52 -28.09
CA ARG A 49 23.05 -8.13 -27.11
C ARG A 49 22.90 -7.38 -25.78
N ALA A 50 22.51 -8.12 -24.75
CA ALA A 50 22.39 -7.54 -23.41
C ALA A 50 23.77 -7.12 -22.87
N ARG A 51 23.78 -6.00 -22.13
CA ARG A 51 24.99 -5.51 -21.46
C ARG A 51 25.22 -6.21 -20.12
N TYR A 52 24.14 -6.73 -19.48
CA TYR A 52 24.18 -7.37 -18.18
C TYR A 52 23.57 -8.77 -18.24
N ASP A 53 24.10 -9.67 -17.44
CA ASP A 53 23.82 -11.13 -17.48
C ASP A 53 22.51 -11.53 -16.76
N PHE A 54 21.47 -10.71 -16.87
CA PHE A 54 20.20 -10.98 -16.18
C PHE A 54 19.59 -12.34 -16.58
N ASP A 55 19.56 -12.64 -17.85
CA ASP A 55 18.96 -13.89 -18.37
C ASP A 55 19.74 -15.15 -17.93
N LEU A 56 21.03 -15.02 -17.61
CA LEU A 56 21.83 -16.09 -17.02
C LEU A 56 21.49 -16.31 -15.53
N HIS A 57 21.28 -15.23 -14.78
CA HIS A 57 20.93 -15.28 -13.36
C HIS A 57 19.46 -15.72 -13.12
N PHE A 58 18.58 -15.40 -14.06
CA PHE A 58 17.14 -15.67 -13.96
C PHE A 58 16.60 -16.40 -15.19
N PRO A 59 17.12 -17.62 -15.47
CA PRO A 59 16.78 -18.35 -16.68
C PRO A 59 15.27 -18.66 -16.72
N LYS A 60 14.70 -18.64 -17.94
CA LYS A 60 13.28 -18.94 -18.19
C LYS A 60 12.28 -18.06 -17.45
N MET A 61 12.69 -16.91 -16.93
CA MET A 61 11.75 -15.99 -16.27
C MET A 61 10.69 -15.54 -17.28
N PRO A 62 9.38 -15.68 -16.97
CA PRO A 62 8.31 -15.24 -17.87
C PRO A 62 8.46 -13.77 -18.25
N SER A 63 8.31 -13.45 -19.55
CA SER A 63 8.56 -12.10 -20.07
C SER A 63 7.78 -11.00 -19.34
N TYR A 64 6.50 -11.22 -19.05
CA TYR A 64 5.70 -10.26 -18.31
C TYR A 64 6.15 -10.08 -16.86
N LEU A 65 6.64 -11.14 -16.22
CA LEU A 65 7.17 -11.05 -14.86
C LEU A 65 8.51 -10.29 -14.84
N ARG A 66 9.39 -10.53 -15.85
CA ARG A 66 10.60 -9.76 -16.06
C ARG A 66 10.27 -8.28 -16.26
N ARG A 67 9.32 -7.97 -17.13
CA ARG A 67 8.89 -6.58 -17.40
C ARG A 67 8.32 -5.90 -16.16
N ALA A 68 7.55 -6.61 -15.35
CA ALA A 68 7.09 -6.10 -14.06
C ALA A 68 8.26 -5.82 -13.09
N ALA A 69 9.28 -6.69 -13.06
CA ALA A 69 10.48 -6.48 -12.25
C ALA A 69 11.30 -5.27 -12.72
N ILE A 70 11.45 -5.08 -14.04
CA ILE A 70 12.10 -3.91 -14.64
C ILE A 70 11.38 -2.62 -14.22
N GLN A 71 10.07 -2.57 -14.36
CA GLN A 71 9.29 -1.38 -13.98
C GLN A 71 9.40 -1.07 -12.48
N HIS A 72 9.39 -2.10 -11.66
CA HIS A 72 9.56 -1.96 -10.20
C HIS A 72 10.93 -1.39 -9.84
N ALA A 73 11.98 -1.91 -10.47
CA ALA A 73 13.35 -1.47 -10.26
C ALA A 73 13.57 -0.03 -10.73
N LEU A 74 13.09 0.33 -11.92
CA LEU A 74 13.14 1.70 -12.44
C LEU A 74 12.44 2.69 -11.50
N GLY A 75 11.24 2.37 -11.01
CA GLY A 75 10.53 3.20 -10.05
C GLY A 75 11.29 3.38 -8.73
N SER A 76 11.95 2.32 -8.25
CA SER A 76 12.76 2.36 -7.03
C SER A 76 14.00 3.25 -7.19
N VAL A 77 14.70 3.15 -8.31
CA VAL A 77 15.88 3.98 -8.60
C VAL A 77 15.47 5.44 -8.81
N ALA A 78 14.44 5.71 -9.60
CA ALA A 78 13.93 7.07 -9.81
C ALA A 78 13.54 7.75 -8.48
N SER A 79 12.84 7.03 -7.60
CA SER A 79 12.49 7.52 -6.26
C SER A 79 13.72 7.75 -5.37
N TYR A 80 14.75 6.91 -5.48
CA TYR A 80 16.01 7.10 -4.76
C TYR A 80 16.73 8.36 -5.23
N GLU A 81 16.90 8.55 -6.54
CA GLU A 81 17.59 9.71 -7.13
C GLU A 81 16.87 11.02 -6.80
N THR A 82 15.54 11.05 -6.93
CA THR A 82 14.75 12.22 -6.51
C THR A 82 15.01 12.59 -5.04
N ARG A 83 15.03 11.60 -4.14
CA ARG A 83 15.30 11.86 -2.71
C ARG A 83 16.76 12.25 -2.47
N LEU A 84 17.68 11.73 -3.26
CA LEU A 84 19.09 12.10 -3.18
C LEU A 84 19.29 13.58 -3.59
N ASP A 85 18.61 14.02 -4.64
CA ASP A 85 18.65 15.41 -5.08
C ASP A 85 18.00 16.37 -4.09
N LEU A 86 16.85 15.99 -3.51
CA LEU A 86 16.23 16.77 -2.43
C LEU A 86 17.17 16.89 -1.21
N TRP A 87 17.92 15.83 -0.87
CA TRP A 87 18.91 15.89 0.19
C TRP A 87 20.10 16.78 -0.16
N LYS A 88 20.63 16.69 -1.39
CA LYS A 88 21.73 17.56 -1.86
C LYS A 88 21.32 19.04 -1.83
N ASN A 89 20.06 19.34 -2.10
CA ASN A 89 19.52 20.69 -2.07
C ASN A 89 19.04 21.16 -0.67
N GLY A 90 19.33 20.39 0.37
CA GLY A 90 18.99 20.74 1.76
C GLY A 90 17.49 20.63 2.13
N LEU A 91 16.66 20.08 1.23
CA LEU A 91 15.22 19.91 1.44
C LEU A 91 14.86 18.64 2.24
N LEU A 92 15.81 17.74 2.46
CA LEU A 92 15.65 16.55 3.30
C LEU A 92 16.74 16.43 4.35
N THR A 93 16.36 16.09 5.58
CA THR A 93 17.25 15.85 6.70
C THR A 93 17.75 14.42 6.72
N GLY A 94 18.73 14.10 5.92
CA GLY A 94 19.36 12.77 5.89
C GLY A 94 19.49 12.19 4.50
N LYS A 95 20.68 11.65 4.24
CA LYS A 95 20.99 11.02 2.95
C LYS A 95 20.19 9.74 2.79
N SER A 96 19.43 9.64 1.71
CA SER A 96 18.75 8.39 1.31
C SER A 96 19.76 7.30 0.97
N LYS A 97 19.39 6.05 1.27
CA LYS A 97 20.15 4.87 0.86
C LYS A 97 19.40 4.15 -0.24
N LEU A 98 20.12 3.63 -1.23
CA LEU A 98 19.54 2.73 -2.21
C LEU A 98 19.11 1.45 -1.49
N VAL A 99 17.85 1.04 -1.67
CA VAL A 99 17.29 -0.13 -0.99
C VAL A 99 17.74 -1.38 -1.73
N SER A 100 18.57 -2.21 -1.07
CA SER A 100 19.00 -3.51 -1.58
C SER A 100 17.95 -4.60 -1.33
N GLU A 101 17.29 -4.57 -0.16
CA GLU A 101 16.18 -5.46 0.16
C GLU A 101 14.86 -4.82 -0.22
N ASN A 102 14.01 -5.58 -0.88
CA ASN A 102 12.73 -5.07 -1.34
C ASN A 102 11.58 -6.00 -0.95
N HIS A 103 10.42 -5.40 -0.79
CA HIS A 103 9.17 -6.11 -0.57
C HIS A 103 8.33 -6.20 -1.85
N ALA A 104 8.98 -6.18 -3.01
CA ALA A 104 8.34 -6.24 -4.31
C ALA A 104 7.38 -7.43 -4.41
N MET A 105 6.24 -7.18 -4.99
CA MET A 105 5.18 -8.17 -5.20
C MET A 105 5.08 -8.50 -6.68
N PRO A 106 5.22 -9.79 -7.06
CA PRO A 106 5.07 -10.19 -8.46
C PRO A 106 3.64 -9.94 -8.94
N VAL A 107 3.52 -9.35 -10.13
CA VAL A 107 2.26 -9.13 -10.83
C VAL A 107 1.99 -10.33 -11.72
N PHE A 108 0.79 -10.91 -11.61
CA PHE A 108 0.38 -12.07 -12.38
C PHE A 108 -0.54 -11.65 -13.51
N TYR A 109 0.02 -11.42 -14.69
CA TYR A 109 -0.75 -11.01 -15.87
C TYR A 109 -1.76 -12.09 -16.28
N ARG A 110 -2.98 -11.66 -16.58
CA ARG A 110 -4.08 -12.54 -17.01
C ARG A 110 -3.67 -13.36 -18.22
N ASP A 111 -4.14 -14.59 -18.28
CA ASP A 111 -3.90 -15.60 -19.32
C ASP A 111 -2.43 -16.05 -19.52
N VAL A 112 -1.49 -15.30 -18.98
CA VAL A 112 -0.04 -15.63 -19.06
C VAL A 112 0.47 -16.22 -17.75
N MET A 113 0.05 -15.71 -16.61
CA MET A 113 0.49 -16.14 -15.29
C MET A 113 -0.66 -16.35 -14.29
N TYR A 114 -1.83 -15.85 -14.60
CA TYR A 114 -3.06 -15.96 -13.80
C TYR A 114 -4.21 -16.33 -14.73
N ARG A 115 -5.01 -17.29 -14.30
CA ARG A 115 -6.30 -17.65 -14.91
C ARG A 115 -7.31 -17.88 -13.82
N GLU A 116 -8.52 -17.40 -14.06
CA GLU A 116 -9.65 -17.69 -13.19
C GLU A 116 -10.07 -19.16 -13.40
N ALA A 117 -10.52 -19.81 -12.33
CA ALA A 117 -11.25 -21.06 -12.45
C ALA A 117 -12.67 -20.78 -12.94
N GLU A 118 -13.45 -21.83 -13.19
CA GLU A 118 -14.86 -21.67 -13.59
C GLU A 118 -15.63 -20.85 -12.55
N SER A 119 -16.67 -20.12 -13.01
CA SER A 119 -17.31 -19.02 -12.28
C SER A 119 -17.87 -19.37 -10.88
N GLN A 120 -18.05 -20.64 -10.58
CA GLN A 120 -18.54 -21.12 -9.27
C GLN A 120 -17.43 -21.69 -8.37
N GLU A 121 -16.23 -21.80 -8.85
CA GLU A 121 -15.12 -22.34 -8.06
C GLU A 121 -14.37 -21.26 -7.27
N ASP A 122 -14.08 -21.54 -5.99
CA ASP A 122 -13.18 -20.72 -5.18
C ASP A 122 -11.73 -21.13 -5.42
N ALA A 123 -11.28 -20.97 -6.66
CA ALA A 123 -9.96 -21.35 -7.11
C ALA A 123 -9.43 -20.41 -8.21
N ALA A 124 -8.12 -20.45 -8.41
CA ALA A 124 -7.43 -19.81 -9.53
C ALA A 124 -6.26 -20.67 -9.98
N TYR A 125 -5.79 -20.44 -11.21
CA TYR A 125 -4.56 -21.03 -11.70
C TYR A 125 -3.47 -19.98 -11.73
N LEU A 126 -2.33 -20.29 -11.10
CA LEU A 126 -1.16 -19.43 -11.05
C LEU A 126 0.04 -20.13 -11.67
N LYS A 127 0.77 -19.42 -12.51
CA LYS A 127 2.06 -19.89 -13.01
C LYS A 127 3.14 -19.54 -11.99
N LEU A 128 3.59 -20.53 -11.24
CA LEU A 128 4.54 -20.37 -10.13
C LEU A 128 5.86 -21.08 -10.44
N TYR A 129 6.93 -20.55 -9.85
CA TYR A 129 8.25 -21.17 -9.88
C TYR A 129 8.35 -22.23 -8.79
N ASP A 130 8.61 -23.49 -9.15
CA ASP A 130 8.71 -24.62 -8.21
C ASP A 130 10.11 -24.79 -7.61
N GLY A 131 11.10 -24.08 -8.12
CA GLY A 131 12.52 -24.17 -7.78
C GLY A 131 13.38 -24.58 -8.99
N HIS A 132 12.77 -25.15 -10.01
CA HIS A 132 13.41 -25.61 -11.24
C HIS A 132 12.77 -25.02 -12.50
N ASP A 133 11.43 -24.93 -12.54
CA ASP A 133 10.70 -24.45 -13.72
C ASP A 133 9.41 -23.70 -13.33
N TRP A 134 8.79 -23.05 -14.31
CA TRP A 134 7.55 -22.32 -14.19
C TRP A 134 6.38 -23.20 -14.62
N LYS A 135 5.52 -23.58 -13.65
CA LYS A 135 4.38 -24.47 -13.86
C LYS A 135 3.08 -23.86 -13.39
N TRP A 136 1.99 -24.29 -13.98
CA TRP A 136 0.65 -23.94 -13.56
C TRP A 136 0.23 -24.75 -12.34
N PHE A 137 -0.26 -24.06 -11.32
CA PHE A 137 -0.82 -24.65 -10.11
C PHE A 137 -2.23 -24.15 -9.90
N ARG A 138 -3.15 -25.06 -9.64
CA ARG A 138 -4.47 -24.70 -9.12
C ARG A 138 -4.34 -24.34 -7.63
N VAL A 139 -4.76 -23.14 -7.27
CA VAL A 139 -4.74 -22.65 -5.89
C VAL A 139 -6.16 -22.45 -5.40
N LYS A 140 -6.46 -22.92 -4.20
CA LYS A 140 -7.73 -22.70 -3.54
C LYS A 140 -7.74 -21.30 -2.93
N LEU A 141 -8.80 -20.55 -3.16
CA LEU A 141 -9.05 -19.24 -2.58
C LEU A 141 -10.03 -19.37 -1.40
N LEU A 142 -10.05 -18.38 -0.52
CA LEU A 142 -10.94 -18.39 0.63
C LEU A 142 -12.37 -18.07 0.18
N HIS A 143 -13.31 -18.94 0.52
CA HIS A 143 -14.73 -18.81 0.12
C HIS A 143 -15.31 -17.42 0.48
N THR A 144 -15.10 -16.97 1.72
CA THR A 144 -15.60 -15.69 2.21
C THR A 144 -15.08 -14.49 1.41
N ASP A 145 -13.81 -14.56 0.95
CA ASP A 145 -13.22 -13.50 0.13
C ASP A 145 -13.81 -13.52 -1.28
N MET A 146 -14.01 -14.72 -1.85
CA MET A 146 -14.61 -14.87 -3.16
C MET A 146 -16.09 -14.48 -3.18
N GLU A 147 -16.83 -14.80 -2.13
CA GLU A 147 -18.22 -14.37 -1.96
C GLU A 147 -18.31 -12.84 -1.87
N TYR A 148 -17.42 -12.20 -1.10
CA TYR A 148 -17.33 -10.75 -1.02
C TYR A 148 -17.07 -10.10 -2.39
N LEU A 149 -16.10 -10.65 -3.15
CA LEU A 149 -15.79 -10.12 -4.49
C LEU A 149 -16.98 -10.27 -5.45
N ARG A 150 -17.64 -11.43 -5.47
CA ARG A 150 -18.81 -11.67 -6.32
C ARG A 150 -19.97 -10.76 -5.96
N LYS A 151 -20.16 -10.43 -4.69
CA LYS A 151 -21.25 -9.57 -4.22
C LYS A 151 -21.02 -8.09 -4.53
N ASN A 152 -19.80 -7.60 -4.33
CA ASN A 152 -19.53 -6.16 -4.31
C ASN A 152 -18.83 -5.65 -5.57
N TRP A 153 -18.21 -6.53 -6.37
CA TRP A 153 -17.36 -6.15 -7.51
C TRP A 153 -17.75 -6.85 -8.82
N VAL A 154 -19.02 -7.23 -8.94
CA VAL A 154 -19.56 -7.84 -10.18
C VAL A 154 -19.55 -6.83 -11.30
N GLY A 155 -18.96 -7.21 -12.44
CA GLY A 155 -18.87 -6.35 -13.62
C GLY A 155 -17.72 -5.35 -13.61
N GLU A 156 -17.05 -5.15 -12.48
CA GLU A 156 -15.93 -4.26 -12.39
C GLU A 156 -14.63 -4.86 -12.94
N LYS A 157 -13.84 -4.04 -13.62
CA LYS A 157 -12.56 -4.46 -14.20
C LYS A 157 -11.49 -4.56 -13.12
N ALA A 158 -11.15 -5.79 -12.76
CA ALA A 158 -10.01 -6.03 -11.90
C ALA A 158 -8.68 -5.86 -12.65
N SER A 159 -7.68 -5.28 -11.99
CA SER A 159 -6.30 -5.30 -12.47
C SER A 159 -5.69 -6.71 -12.39
N ALA A 160 -4.52 -6.91 -13.01
CA ALA A 160 -3.74 -8.13 -12.82
C ALA A 160 -3.39 -8.31 -11.33
N PRO A 161 -3.66 -9.47 -10.71
CA PRO A 161 -3.41 -9.66 -9.29
C PRO A 161 -1.93 -9.66 -8.95
N THR A 162 -1.62 -9.20 -7.74
CA THR A 162 -0.28 -9.26 -7.16
C THR A 162 -0.23 -10.30 -6.04
N LEU A 163 0.88 -11.05 -5.96
CA LEU A 163 1.08 -12.03 -4.90
C LEU A 163 1.82 -11.38 -3.72
N GLU A 164 1.14 -11.32 -2.59
CA GLU A 164 1.69 -10.80 -1.34
C GLU A 164 1.83 -11.91 -0.30
N LYS A 165 2.89 -11.82 0.51
CA LYS A 165 3.04 -12.63 1.72
C LYS A 165 2.97 -11.71 2.95
N ARG A 166 2.00 -11.97 3.84
CA ARG A 166 1.89 -11.34 5.16
C ARG A 166 2.02 -12.42 6.24
N HIS A 167 3.02 -12.27 7.08
CA HIS A 167 3.36 -13.30 8.08
C HIS A 167 3.56 -14.67 7.44
N HIS A 168 2.66 -15.63 7.70
CA HIS A 168 2.72 -17.00 7.16
C HIS A 168 1.70 -17.26 6.05
N LYS A 169 0.85 -16.27 5.70
CA LYS A 169 -0.22 -16.41 4.70
C LYS A 169 0.16 -15.74 3.39
N TYR A 170 -0.40 -16.24 2.30
CA TYR A 170 -0.28 -15.68 0.97
C TYR A 170 -1.61 -15.11 0.53
N PHE A 171 -1.58 -13.97 -0.14
CA PHE A 171 -2.76 -13.25 -0.63
C PHE A 171 -2.56 -12.91 -2.10
N LEU A 172 -3.63 -13.06 -2.89
CA LEU A 172 -3.76 -12.42 -4.17
C LEU A 172 -4.50 -11.10 -3.97
N ARG A 173 -3.87 -10.00 -4.33
CA ARG A 173 -4.48 -8.66 -4.25
C ARG A 173 -4.96 -8.26 -5.62
N PHE A 174 -6.23 -7.94 -5.70
CA PHE A 174 -6.86 -7.34 -6.87
C PHE A 174 -7.11 -5.86 -6.58
N SER A 175 -6.84 -5.01 -7.56
CA SER A 175 -7.24 -3.61 -7.53
C SER A 175 -8.39 -3.42 -8.51
N TYR A 176 -9.45 -2.80 -8.06
CA TYR A 176 -10.58 -2.41 -8.86
C TYR A 176 -10.57 -0.91 -9.05
N THR A 177 -11.04 -0.44 -10.18
CA THR A 177 -11.17 0.99 -10.48
C THR A 177 -12.63 1.25 -10.79
N GLU A 178 -13.20 2.19 -10.07
CA GLU A 178 -14.54 2.71 -10.27
C GLU A 178 -14.42 4.19 -10.67
N GLU A 179 -15.15 4.60 -11.70
CA GLU A 179 -15.25 6.00 -12.09
C GLU A 179 -16.49 6.59 -11.43
N VAL A 180 -16.29 7.54 -10.55
CA VAL A 180 -17.37 8.25 -9.86
C VAL A 180 -17.43 9.66 -10.40
N SER A 181 -18.61 10.03 -10.94
CA SER A 181 -18.89 11.41 -11.36
C SER A 181 -19.50 12.19 -10.20
N LEU A 182 -18.93 13.35 -9.89
CA LEU A 182 -19.53 14.27 -8.93
C LEU A 182 -20.80 14.87 -9.55
N THR A 183 -21.90 14.82 -8.81
CA THR A 183 -23.19 15.41 -9.24
C THR A 183 -23.16 16.92 -9.20
N LYS A 184 -22.42 17.49 -8.27
CA LYS A 184 -22.24 18.94 -8.13
C LYS A 184 -20.76 19.28 -8.30
N THR A 185 -20.42 19.94 -9.39
CA THR A 185 -19.05 20.40 -9.69
C THR A 185 -18.76 21.79 -9.20
N ASP A 186 -19.78 22.65 -9.04
CA ASP A 186 -19.62 23.96 -8.43
C ASP A 186 -19.52 23.85 -6.91
N ILE A 187 -18.40 24.31 -6.35
CA ILE A 187 -18.13 24.29 -4.90
C ILE A 187 -19.24 25.04 -4.13
N LYS A 188 -19.83 26.09 -4.72
CA LYS A 188 -20.88 26.89 -4.06
C LYS A 188 -22.17 26.11 -3.82
N GLU A 189 -22.42 25.05 -4.59
CA GLU A 189 -23.60 24.20 -4.48
C GLU A 189 -23.39 22.97 -3.62
N GLN A 190 -22.13 22.72 -3.22
CA GLN A 190 -21.76 21.52 -2.46
C GLN A 190 -22.14 21.63 -0.98
N THR A 191 -22.64 20.52 -0.45
CA THR A 191 -22.77 20.29 0.97
C THR A 191 -21.48 19.66 1.48
N ILE A 192 -20.85 20.27 2.47
CA ILE A 192 -19.52 19.92 2.97
C ILE A 192 -19.66 19.24 4.33
N CYS A 193 -19.02 18.09 4.51
CA CYS A 193 -18.77 17.52 5.83
C CYS A 193 -17.34 17.87 6.25
N SER A 194 -17.19 18.91 7.08
CA SER A 194 -15.90 19.28 7.66
C SER A 194 -15.60 18.42 8.87
N VAL A 195 -14.40 17.85 8.94
CA VAL A 195 -13.98 16.90 9.99
C VAL A 195 -12.74 17.42 10.69
N ASP A 196 -12.86 17.63 12.00
CA ASP A 196 -11.76 17.87 12.93
C ASP A 196 -11.43 16.58 13.68
N LEU A 197 -10.19 16.09 13.56
CA LEU A 197 -9.70 14.86 14.19
C LEU A 197 -9.02 15.19 15.52
N GLY A 198 -9.48 14.59 16.60
CA GLY A 198 -8.95 14.82 17.93
C GLY A 198 -8.36 13.58 18.61
N ILE A 199 -7.66 13.82 19.72
CA ILE A 199 -7.12 12.75 20.58
C ILE A 199 -8.11 12.39 21.69
N ASN A 200 -8.89 13.35 22.16
CA ASN A 200 -9.86 13.14 23.23
C ASN A 200 -11.21 12.72 22.65
N THR A 201 -11.75 13.50 21.75
CA THR A 201 -12.87 13.11 20.87
C THR A 201 -12.28 12.62 19.56
N ASP A 202 -12.70 11.47 19.05
CA ASP A 202 -12.07 10.86 17.88
C ASP A 202 -12.25 11.69 16.61
N ALA A 203 -13.46 12.27 16.44
CA ALA A 203 -13.74 13.24 15.39
C ALA A 203 -14.92 14.15 15.76
N VAL A 204 -14.90 15.38 15.25
CA VAL A 204 -16.05 16.29 15.23
C VAL A 204 -16.41 16.55 13.77
N CYS A 205 -17.59 16.13 13.35
CA CYS A 205 -18.10 16.33 12.00
C CYS A 205 -19.10 17.48 11.99
N THR A 206 -18.94 18.42 11.07
CA THR A 206 -19.85 19.53 10.85
C THR A 206 -20.34 19.52 9.42
N ILE A 207 -21.65 19.43 9.23
CA ILE A 207 -22.28 19.59 7.92
C ILE A 207 -22.53 21.07 7.69
N MET A 208 -22.05 21.59 6.57
CA MET A 208 -22.14 23.01 6.25
C MET A 208 -22.33 23.23 4.75
N GLN A 209 -22.91 24.36 4.40
CA GLN A 209 -22.95 24.87 3.04
C GLN A 209 -21.68 25.64 2.70
N ALA A 210 -21.43 25.89 1.43
CA ALA A 210 -20.24 26.61 0.97
C ALA A 210 -20.17 28.08 1.46
N ASP A 211 -21.31 28.68 1.83
CA ASP A 211 -21.39 30.01 2.43
C ASP A 211 -21.03 30.05 3.92
N GLY A 212 -20.74 28.86 4.52
CA GLY A 212 -20.43 28.72 5.95
C GLY A 212 -21.61 28.43 6.84
N THR A 213 -22.83 28.33 6.31
CA THR A 213 -24.04 27.97 7.08
C THR A 213 -23.91 26.56 7.63
N VAL A 214 -23.94 26.40 8.95
CA VAL A 214 -23.87 25.08 9.61
C VAL A 214 -25.26 24.46 9.69
N LEU A 215 -25.42 23.29 9.11
CA LEU A 215 -26.67 22.52 9.08
C LEU A 215 -26.74 21.47 10.20
N GLY A 216 -25.62 20.97 10.65
CA GLY A 216 -25.57 19.95 11.70
C GLY A 216 -24.16 19.69 12.23
N ARG A 217 -24.08 19.06 13.42
CA ARG A 217 -22.81 18.68 14.02
C ARG A 217 -22.94 17.34 14.74
N LYS A 218 -21.92 16.51 14.64
CA LYS A 218 -21.83 15.22 15.33
C LYS A 218 -20.46 15.05 15.98
N PHE A 219 -20.46 14.67 17.25
CA PHE A 219 -19.26 14.26 17.97
C PHE A 219 -19.16 12.74 17.90
N ILE A 220 -18.04 12.23 17.40
CA ILE A 220 -17.74 10.82 17.29
C ILE A 220 -16.71 10.47 18.35
N ASP A 221 -17.07 9.56 19.24
CA ASP A 221 -16.21 9.11 20.32
C ASP A 221 -16.49 7.65 20.69
N PHE A 222 -15.43 6.87 20.93
CA PHE A 222 -15.50 5.47 21.30
C PHE A 222 -14.79 5.21 22.64
N PRO A 223 -15.34 5.69 23.77
CA PRO A 223 -14.67 5.65 25.08
C PRO A 223 -14.32 4.24 25.51
N SER A 224 -15.20 3.25 25.33
CA SER A 224 -14.93 1.85 25.69
C SER A 224 -13.75 1.26 24.92
N ASP A 225 -13.61 1.58 23.63
CA ASP A 225 -12.48 1.09 22.84
C ASP A 225 -11.16 1.78 23.23
N LYS A 226 -11.22 3.08 23.57
CA LYS A 226 -10.09 3.83 24.15
C LYS A 226 -9.65 3.26 25.49
N ASP A 227 -10.58 2.91 26.37
CA ASP A 227 -10.28 2.28 27.64
C ASP A 227 -9.64 0.90 27.45
N ARG A 228 -10.17 0.07 26.55
CA ARG A 228 -9.55 -1.22 26.18
C ARG A 228 -8.11 -1.04 25.71
N LEU A 229 -7.86 -0.03 24.84
CA LEU A 229 -6.51 0.28 24.36
C LEU A 229 -5.63 0.77 25.52
N HIS A 230 -6.13 1.65 26.38
CA HIS A 230 -5.41 2.16 27.55
C HIS A 230 -5.00 1.02 28.50
N HIS A 231 -5.91 0.12 28.80
CA HIS A 231 -5.62 -1.07 29.63
C HIS A 231 -4.61 -2.02 28.97
N ALA A 232 -4.67 -2.20 27.65
CA ALA A 232 -3.69 -3.02 26.93
C ALA A 232 -2.28 -2.40 27.03
N LEU A 233 -2.15 -1.09 26.86
CA LEU A 233 -0.89 -0.36 27.01
C LEU A 233 -0.39 -0.38 28.46
N GLY A 234 -1.29 -0.27 29.44
CA GLY A 234 -0.96 -0.40 30.87
C GLY A 234 -0.36 -1.78 31.20
N ARG A 235 -0.93 -2.87 30.64
CA ARG A 235 -0.37 -4.23 30.77
C ARG A 235 1.02 -4.36 30.13
N ILE A 236 1.26 -3.74 28.97
CA ILE A 236 2.59 -3.72 28.33
C ILE A 236 3.60 -3.02 29.25
N ARG A 237 3.28 -1.83 29.77
CA ARG A 237 4.16 -1.06 30.67
C ARG A 237 4.53 -1.86 31.93
N ARG A 238 3.53 -2.50 32.57
CA ARG A 238 3.78 -3.35 33.77
C ARG A 238 4.70 -4.51 33.43
N PHE A 239 4.45 -5.21 32.32
CA PHE A 239 5.28 -6.32 31.90
C PHE A 239 6.73 -5.88 31.59
N GLN A 240 6.90 -4.75 30.92
CA GLN A 240 8.24 -4.21 30.61
C GLN A 240 9.03 -3.80 31.87
N ARG A 241 8.36 -3.31 32.90
CA ARG A 241 9.00 -2.99 34.19
C ARG A 241 9.48 -4.24 34.91
N GLN A 242 8.74 -5.34 34.82
CA GLN A 242 9.06 -6.59 35.52
C GLN A 242 10.06 -7.48 34.77
N HIS A 243 10.01 -7.48 33.43
CA HIS A 243 10.72 -8.45 32.58
C HIS A 243 11.59 -7.80 31.49
N GLY A 244 11.73 -6.47 31.49
CA GLY A 244 12.41 -5.74 30.42
C GLY A 244 11.60 -5.64 29.13
N SER A 245 12.20 -5.08 28.07
CA SER A 245 11.51 -4.81 26.79
C SER A 245 11.36 -6.04 25.88
N GLY A 246 12.03 -7.16 26.21
CA GLY A 246 11.93 -8.41 25.47
C GLY A 246 10.53 -9.03 25.54
N GLN A 247 10.20 -9.95 24.62
CA GLN A 247 8.97 -10.76 24.61
C GLN A 247 7.63 -10.00 24.65
N THR A 248 7.62 -8.72 24.27
CA THR A 248 6.38 -7.89 24.24
C THR A 248 5.69 -7.83 22.89
N GLN A 249 6.20 -8.52 21.86
CA GLN A 249 5.71 -8.42 20.48
C GLN A 249 4.22 -8.77 20.31
N SER A 250 3.76 -9.87 20.94
CA SER A 250 2.35 -10.28 20.88
C SER A 250 1.42 -9.27 21.57
N ARG A 251 1.85 -8.68 22.67
CA ARG A 251 1.10 -7.66 23.40
C ARG A 251 1.00 -6.36 22.59
N TRP A 252 2.08 -5.94 21.95
CA TRP A 252 2.08 -4.80 21.03
C TRP A 252 1.24 -5.07 19.78
N ALA A 253 1.27 -6.30 19.25
CA ALA A 253 0.41 -6.68 18.13
C ALA A 253 -1.08 -6.57 18.49
N TYR A 254 -1.46 -6.96 19.71
CA TYR A 254 -2.82 -6.78 20.21
C TYR A 254 -3.20 -5.30 20.33
N ALA A 255 -2.38 -4.48 20.97
CA ALA A 255 -2.63 -3.04 21.10
C ALA A 255 -2.74 -2.34 19.76
N LYS A 256 -1.88 -2.70 18.78
CA LYS A 256 -1.97 -2.19 17.40
C LYS A 256 -3.29 -2.55 16.72
N ARG A 257 -3.81 -3.77 16.92
CA ARG A 257 -5.11 -4.17 16.35
C ARG A 257 -6.26 -3.36 16.95
N LEU A 258 -6.29 -3.18 18.28
CA LEU A 258 -7.29 -2.31 18.92
C LEU A 258 -7.25 -0.88 18.38
N ASN A 259 -6.06 -0.34 18.24
CA ASN A 259 -5.88 1.01 17.72
C ASN A 259 -6.33 1.14 16.26
N MET A 260 -6.07 0.12 15.42
CA MET A 260 -6.55 0.07 14.04
C MET A 260 -8.08 -0.08 13.98
N GLU A 261 -8.65 -0.89 14.88
CA GLU A 261 -10.10 -1.04 14.98
C GLU A 261 -10.78 0.29 15.33
N LEU A 262 -10.22 1.04 16.28
CA LEU A 262 -10.70 2.37 16.64
C LEU A 262 -10.66 3.32 15.42
N ALA A 263 -9.55 3.39 14.70
CA ALA A 263 -9.44 4.23 13.50
C ALA A 263 -10.50 3.86 12.44
N ARG A 264 -10.72 2.57 12.20
CA ARG A 264 -11.74 2.10 11.24
C ARG A 264 -13.16 2.44 11.67
N LYS A 265 -13.48 2.32 12.96
CA LYS A 265 -14.79 2.71 13.50
C LYS A 265 -15.02 4.20 13.34
N THR A 266 -13.99 5.02 13.60
CA THR A 266 -14.05 6.47 13.41
C THR A 266 -14.29 6.81 11.94
N ALA A 267 -13.51 6.25 11.01
CA ALA A 267 -13.69 6.46 9.58
C ALA A 267 -15.10 6.05 9.10
N ALA A 268 -15.59 4.89 9.54
CA ALA A 268 -16.93 4.42 9.18
C ALA A 268 -18.03 5.35 9.72
N ALA A 269 -17.87 5.86 10.95
CA ALA A 269 -18.84 6.77 11.55
C ALA A 269 -18.85 8.16 10.87
N ILE A 270 -17.68 8.66 10.44
CA ILE A 270 -17.57 9.90 9.64
C ILE A 270 -18.29 9.71 8.31
N THR A 271 -17.96 8.63 7.58
CA THR A 271 -18.54 8.33 6.26
C THR A 271 -20.06 8.14 6.34
N ALA A 272 -20.53 7.42 7.37
CA ALA A 272 -21.96 7.23 7.60
C ALA A 272 -22.68 8.56 7.84
N TYR A 273 -22.12 9.42 8.69
CA TYR A 273 -22.72 10.72 8.98
C TYR A 273 -22.73 11.65 7.76
N ALA A 274 -21.65 11.67 6.97
CA ALA A 274 -21.61 12.42 5.72
C ALA A 274 -22.66 11.92 4.72
N ALA A 275 -22.81 10.61 4.56
CA ALA A 275 -23.80 10.01 3.68
C ALA A 275 -25.25 10.25 4.15
N GLU A 276 -25.52 10.11 5.45
CA GLU A 276 -26.84 10.39 6.05
C GLU A 276 -27.30 11.84 5.82
N ASN A 277 -26.36 12.78 5.70
CA ASN A 277 -26.62 14.20 5.47
C ASN A 277 -26.38 14.63 4.02
N HIS A 278 -26.24 13.70 3.10
CA HIS A 278 -26.01 13.95 1.67
C HIS A 278 -24.87 14.92 1.38
N ALA A 279 -23.77 14.81 2.14
CA ALA A 279 -22.58 15.61 1.90
C ALA A 279 -21.91 15.19 0.59
N ASP A 280 -21.62 16.16 -0.28
CA ASP A 280 -20.96 15.95 -1.57
C ASP A 280 -19.46 15.71 -1.39
N VAL A 281 -18.86 16.32 -0.35
CA VAL A 281 -17.42 16.21 -0.07
C VAL A 281 -17.17 16.10 1.46
N ILE A 282 -16.11 15.39 1.82
CA ILE A 282 -15.59 15.33 3.19
C ILE A 282 -14.25 16.07 3.19
N VAL A 283 -14.11 17.06 4.06
CA VAL A 283 -12.91 17.88 4.17
C VAL A 283 -12.26 17.66 5.55
N PHE A 284 -11.00 17.27 5.53
CA PHE A 284 -10.18 17.14 6.74
C PHE A 284 -9.21 18.30 6.88
N GLU A 285 -8.89 18.66 8.12
CA GLU A 285 -7.78 19.58 8.36
C GLU A 285 -6.44 18.96 7.95
N TYR A 286 -5.53 19.77 7.42
CA TYR A 286 -4.18 19.32 7.09
C TYR A 286 -3.31 19.32 8.35
N LEU A 287 -3.13 18.15 8.95
CA LEU A 287 -2.36 17.95 10.17
C LEU A 287 -0.90 17.56 9.83
N GLU A 288 -0.05 18.53 9.59
CA GLU A 288 1.39 18.31 9.48
C GLU A 288 2.06 18.49 10.84
N MET A 289 2.40 17.39 11.49
CA MET A 289 3.15 17.44 12.75
C MET A 289 4.65 17.48 12.46
N GLN A 290 5.20 18.69 12.39
CA GLN A 290 6.64 18.91 12.24
C GLN A 290 7.30 18.96 13.64
N GLY A 291 8.47 18.30 13.74
CA GLY A 291 9.33 18.34 14.92
C GLY A 291 9.26 17.12 15.85
N LYS A 292 10.11 17.14 16.87
CA LYS A 292 10.18 16.07 17.88
C LYS A 292 9.04 16.19 18.87
N ILE A 293 8.16 15.20 18.91
CA ILE A 293 7.12 15.10 19.92
C ILE A 293 7.77 14.71 21.25
N SER A 294 7.64 15.55 22.26
CA SER A 294 8.19 15.34 23.61
C SER A 294 7.10 15.45 24.68
N GLY A 295 7.42 15.02 25.90
CA GLY A 295 6.55 15.13 27.06
C GLY A 295 5.50 14.02 27.24
N ASN A 296 4.59 14.20 28.19
CA ASN A 296 3.62 13.19 28.65
C ASN A 296 2.62 12.74 27.57
N LYS A 297 2.36 13.57 26.56
CA LYS A 297 1.42 13.28 25.46
C LYS A 297 2.08 12.50 24.31
N LYS A 298 3.41 12.31 24.33
CA LYS A 298 4.17 11.65 23.24
C LYS A 298 3.55 10.33 22.80
N GLN A 299 3.21 9.44 23.73
CA GLN A 299 2.68 8.14 23.40
C GLN A 299 1.29 8.22 22.74
N ARG A 300 0.43 9.12 23.21
CA ARG A 300 -0.92 9.31 22.64
C ARG A 300 -0.83 9.82 21.21
N LEU A 301 0.06 10.77 20.93
CA LEU A 301 0.29 11.33 19.60
C LEU A 301 0.87 10.29 18.64
N HIS A 302 1.82 9.45 19.10
CA HIS A 302 2.37 8.35 18.28
C HIS A 302 1.35 7.25 17.97
N LEU A 303 0.37 7.03 18.83
CA LEU A 303 -0.69 6.07 18.62
C LEU A 303 -1.87 6.64 17.83
N TRP A 304 -1.94 7.95 17.68
CA TRP A 304 -3.00 8.59 16.91
C TRP A 304 -2.87 8.28 15.41
N ARG A 305 -3.86 7.61 14.88
CA ARG A 305 -3.84 7.05 13.54
C ARG A 305 -4.57 7.95 12.53
N LYS A 306 -4.31 9.25 12.59
CA LYS A 306 -4.92 10.26 11.71
C LYS A 306 -4.83 9.98 10.20
N ARG A 307 -3.84 9.17 9.78
CA ARG A 307 -3.65 8.76 8.37
C ARG A 307 -4.39 7.48 8.00
N ASP A 308 -4.96 6.79 8.98
CA ASP A 308 -5.69 5.55 8.78
C ASP A 308 -7.22 5.78 8.89
N ILE A 309 -7.63 6.98 9.30
CA ILE A 309 -8.98 7.51 9.28
C ILE A 309 -9.23 8.23 7.96
#